data_2f827cada1b60f43806ed29a10446923
#
_entry.id   2f827cada1b60f43806ed29a10446923
#
_cell.length_a   1.000
_cell.length_b   1.000
_cell.length_c   1.000
_cell.angle_alpha   90.00
_cell.angle_beta   90.00
_cell.angle_gamma   90.00
#
_symmetry.space_group_name_H-M   'P 1'
#
loop_
_entity.id
_entity.type
_entity.pdbx_description
1 polymer ?
#
loop_
_entity_poly.entity_id
_entity_poly.type
_entity_poly.pdbx_seq_one_letter_code
_entity_poly.pdbx_strand_id
1 'polypeptide(L)'
;MHGRLQEYLETQRGKRVVVIGIGISNTPLIRLLAEAGALVTACDKMSREDIGPLADELEALGVSLRLGQDYLDNLAADTVFRSPGIRPDIEGINALVRQGATLTSEMEVFISLCPCPIIGVTGSDGKTTTTTIIATLLEESGYCVHLGGNIGRPLLPDVDRMGAGDICVVEMSSFQLMTVRQSPQIAVVTNMFPNHLDVHKDMAEYIAAKENIYLYQSETDRLVTNFDNEVTVHFGPKARGHVTWFSRHTKLENGFFLLEGTLWMAKDGVETAIIRRSDIKLPGIHNVDNYLAAFAATEGLVSPEIWRKVASEFGGVEHRIEFVRDLNGVAYYNDSIASSPTRTIAGLQSFDQKVILIAGGYDKQIPFDTLGEEINLRVKHLVLSGHTAEKIKACVEAAPGAEESLLEIEVCEDFASAVAAAHRAAEEGDVVILSPACASFDQFKNFDERGKTFKRLVWEM
;
A
#
# COMPACT_ATOMS: atom_id res chain seq x y z
N MET A 1 -17.92 27.60 13.70
CA MET A 1 -16.50 27.76 13.33
C MET A 1 -16.35 27.18 11.93
N HIS A 2 -15.76 27.91 10.99
CA HIS A 2 -15.44 27.35 9.69
C HIS A 2 -14.35 26.29 9.90
N GLY A 3 -14.43 25.15 9.18
CA GLY A 3 -13.41 24.11 9.22
C GLY A 3 -12.12 24.56 8.54
N ARG A 4 -10.99 23.93 8.87
CA ARG A 4 -9.66 24.24 8.30
C ARG A 4 -9.62 24.07 6.77
N LEU A 5 -10.30 23.04 6.26
CA LEU A 5 -10.44 22.81 4.82
C LEU A 5 -11.23 23.94 4.18
N GLN A 6 -12.34 24.34 4.79
CA GLN A 6 -13.16 25.43 4.28
C GLN A 6 -12.40 26.75 4.25
N GLU A 7 -11.63 27.07 5.28
CA GLU A 7 -10.75 28.25 5.29
C GLU A 7 -9.69 28.19 4.18
N TYR A 8 -9.06 27.02 3.96
CA TYR A 8 -8.13 26.82 2.86
C TYR A 8 -8.80 27.02 1.51
N LEU A 9 -9.98 26.40 1.29
CA LEU A 9 -10.72 26.51 0.04
C LEU A 9 -11.15 27.96 -0.27
N GLU A 10 -11.52 28.74 0.76
CA GLU A 10 -11.79 30.19 0.61
C GLU A 10 -10.54 30.95 0.09
N THR A 11 -9.33 30.53 0.46
CA THR A 11 -8.10 31.14 -0.09
C THR A 11 -7.90 30.85 -1.59
N GLN A 12 -8.57 29.83 -2.12
CA GLN A 12 -8.51 29.48 -3.55
C GLN A 12 -9.62 30.11 -4.39
N ARG A 13 -10.63 30.72 -3.76
CA ARG A 13 -11.76 31.37 -4.45
C ARG A 13 -11.23 32.41 -5.46
N GLY A 14 -11.71 32.30 -6.70
CA GLY A 14 -11.34 33.20 -7.82
C GLY A 14 -9.92 33.01 -8.34
N LYS A 15 -9.08 32.16 -7.73
CA LYS A 15 -7.76 31.83 -8.27
C LYS A 15 -7.86 30.81 -9.40
N ARG A 16 -6.89 30.88 -10.30
CA ARG A 16 -6.67 29.89 -11.35
C ARG A 16 -5.99 28.67 -10.74
N VAL A 17 -6.70 27.57 -10.63
CA VAL A 17 -6.18 26.33 -10.06
C VAL A 17 -6.08 25.28 -11.15
N VAL A 18 -4.88 24.82 -11.42
CA VAL A 18 -4.62 23.69 -12.32
C VAL A 18 -4.47 22.42 -11.50
N VAL A 19 -5.27 21.40 -11.81
CA VAL A 19 -5.17 20.05 -11.18
C VAL A 19 -4.74 19.06 -12.23
N ILE A 20 -3.56 18.47 -12.06
CA ILE A 20 -2.93 17.58 -13.04
C ILE A 20 -3.11 16.12 -12.60
N GLY A 21 -3.83 15.34 -13.41
CA GLY A 21 -4.27 13.96 -13.15
C GLY A 21 -5.68 13.91 -12.57
N ILE A 22 -6.63 13.40 -13.36
CA ILE A 22 -8.05 13.20 -12.96
C ILE A 22 -8.19 11.75 -12.45
N GLY A 23 -7.63 11.48 -11.28
CA GLY A 23 -7.65 10.16 -10.63
C GLY A 23 -8.34 10.17 -9.27
N ILE A 24 -8.28 9.03 -8.59
CA ILE A 24 -8.96 8.80 -7.29
C ILE A 24 -8.61 9.89 -6.26
N SER A 25 -7.36 10.31 -6.18
CA SER A 25 -6.91 11.32 -5.21
C SER A 25 -7.41 12.72 -5.53
N ASN A 26 -7.38 13.10 -6.81
CA ASN A 26 -7.64 14.48 -7.20
C ASN A 26 -9.12 14.74 -7.55
N THR A 27 -9.90 13.74 -7.94
CA THR A 27 -11.31 13.97 -8.31
C THR A 27 -12.14 14.61 -7.17
N PRO A 28 -12.05 14.16 -5.90
CA PRO A 28 -12.74 14.85 -4.81
C PRO A 28 -12.23 16.28 -4.59
N LEU A 29 -10.92 16.51 -4.73
CA LEU A 29 -10.32 17.84 -4.60
C LEU A 29 -10.80 18.80 -5.71
N ILE A 30 -10.91 18.33 -6.96
CA ILE A 30 -11.43 19.12 -8.09
C ILE A 30 -12.85 19.62 -7.78
N ARG A 31 -13.72 18.75 -7.27
CA ARG A 31 -15.08 19.10 -6.86
C ARG A 31 -15.08 20.17 -5.76
N LEU A 32 -14.33 19.95 -4.69
CA LEU A 32 -14.22 20.90 -3.58
C LEU A 32 -13.75 22.29 -4.02
N LEU A 33 -12.73 22.35 -4.89
CA LEU A 33 -12.19 23.61 -5.42
C LEU A 33 -13.19 24.33 -6.31
N ALA A 34 -13.89 23.60 -7.18
CA ALA A 34 -14.91 24.17 -8.04
C ALA A 34 -16.12 24.72 -7.23
N GLU A 35 -16.62 23.94 -6.28
CA GLU A 35 -17.70 24.34 -5.36
C GLU A 35 -17.34 25.57 -4.51
N ALA A 36 -16.06 25.71 -4.14
CA ALA A 36 -15.53 26.87 -3.43
C ALA A 36 -15.36 28.12 -4.31
N GLY A 37 -15.58 27.99 -5.63
CA GLY A 37 -15.49 29.10 -6.59
C GLY A 37 -14.08 29.38 -7.09
N ALA A 38 -13.16 28.43 -7.07
CA ALA A 38 -11.91 28.49 -7.80
C ALA A 38 -12.12 28.33 -9.30
N LEU A 39 -11.27 28.94 -10.12
CA LEU A 39 -11.26 28.76 -11.57
C LEU A 39 -10.43 27.51 -11.91
N VAL A 40 -11.08 26.34 -11.85
CA VAL A 40 -10.41 25.07 -11.96
C VAL A 40 -10.22 24.64 -13.41
N THR A 41 -8.98 24.27 -13.76
CA THR A 41 -8.64 23.54 -14.98
C THR A 41 -8.11 22.15 -14.59
N ALA A 42 -8.84 21.11 -14.92
CA ALA A 42 -8.43 19.72 -14.68
C ALA A 42 -7.76 19.17 -15.96
N CYS A 43 -6.55 18.64 -15.80
CA CYS A 43 -5.66 18.23 -16.87
C CYS A 43 -5.35 16.74 -16.79
N ASP A 44 -5.50 15.99 -17.88
CA ASP A 44 -5.09 14.59 -17.96
C ASP A 44 -4.65 14.22 -19.39
N LYS A 45 -3.71 13.26 -19.49
CA LYS A 45 -3.32 12.67 -20.78
C LYS A 45 -4.37 11.75 -21.40
N MET A 46 -5.34 11.30 -20.60
CA MET A 46 -6.47 10.48 -21.03
C MET A 46 -7.35 11.25 -22.01
N SER A 47 -8.02 10.53 -22.89
CA SER A 47 -9.05 11.10 -23.76
C SER A 47 -10.35 11.36 -22.97
N ARG A 48 -11.27 12.15 -23.56
CA ARG A 48 -12.59 12.36 -22.97
C ARG A 48 -13.38 11.04 -22.84
N GLU A 49 -13.21 10.14 -23.81
CA GLU A 49 -13.86 8.84 -23.83
C GLU A 49 -13.36 7.95 -22.67
N ASP A 50 -12.04 7.99 -22.38
CA ASP A 50 -11.43 7.25 -21.26
C ASP A 50 -11.88 7.78 -19.89
N ILE A 51 -12.09 9.09 -19.74
CA ILE A 51 -12.63 9.70 -18.51
C ILE A 51 -14.12 9.40 -18.38
N GLY A 52 -14.84 9.28 -19.50
CA GLY A 52 -16.24 8.90 -19.55
C GLY A 52 -17.17 9.92 -18.87
N PRO A 53 -18.23 9.46 -18.17
CA PRO A 53 -19.27 10.33 -17.58
C PRO A 53 -18.73 11.35 -16.57
N LEU A 54 -17.57 11.11 -15.97
CA LEU A 54 -16.93 12.05 -15.04
C LEU A 54 -16.57 13.37 -15.73
N ALA A 55 -16.25 13.35 -17.03
CA ALA A 55 -15.96 14.57 -17.78
C ALA A 55 -17.17 15.52 -17.80
N ASP A 56 -18.36 15.00 -18.09
CA ASP A 56 -19.60 15.78 -18.14
C ASP A 56 -19.97 16.30 -16.74
N GLU A 57 -19.75 15.50 -15.70
CA GLU A 57 -19.98 15.91 -14.31
C GLU A 57 -19.08 17.09 -13.92
N LEU A 58 -17.78 17.02 -14.22
CA LEU A 58 -16.82 18.07 -13.88
C LEU A 58 -17.13 19.39 -14.66
N GLU A 59 -17.46 19.30 -15.94
CA GLU A 59 -17.87 20.46 -16.73
C GLU A 59 -19.15 21.10 -16.20
N ALA A 60 -20.12 20.31 -15.72
CA ALA A 60 -21.34 20.82 -15.09
C ALA A 60 -21.05 21.62 -13.80
N LEU A 61 -19.94 21.34 -13.12
CA LEU A 61 -19.43 22.11 -11.98
C LEU A 61 -18.62 23.36 -12.39
N GLY A 62 -18.51 23.65 -13.71
CA GLY A 62 -17.73 24.78 -14.22
C GLY A 62 -16.23 24.52 -14.35
N VAL A 63 -15.79 23.27 -14.26
CA VAL A 63 -14.38 22.88 -14.46
C VAL A 63 -14.05 22.88 -15.93
N SER A 64 -12.93 23.53 -16.32
CA SER A 64 -12.37 23.42 -17.67
C SER A 64 -11.54 22.16 -17.80
N LEU A 65 -11.75 21.35 -18.84
CA LEU A 65 -10.97 20.14 -19.08
C LEU A 65 -9.87 20.39 -20.14
N ARG A 66 -8.67 19.89 -19.87
CA ARG A 66 -7.54 19.82 -20.80
C ARG A 66 -7.07 18.37 -20.88
N LEU A 67 -7.40 17.69 -21.97
CA LEU A 67 -7.24 16.24 -22.14
C LEU A 67 -6.37 15.90 -23.35
N GLY A 68 -5.73 14.74 -23.33
CA GLY A 68 -4.93 14.21 -24.43
C GLY A 68 -3.47 14.64 -24.36
N GLN A 69 -2.78 14.64 -25.51
CA GLN A 69 -1.31 14.81 -25.55
C GLN A 69 -0.84 16.19 -25.09
N ASP A 70 -1.56 17.26 -25.44
CA ASP A 70 -1.18 18.65 -25.19
C ASP A 70 -1.84 19.22 -23.92
N TYR A 71 -2.20 18.36 -22.97
CA TYR A 71 -2.98 18.70 -21.79
C TYR A 71 -2.32 19.72 -20.84
N LEU A 72 -1.02 19.96 -20.98
CA LEU A 72 -0.26 20.93 -20.18
C LEU A 72 0.16 22.19 -20.97
N ASP A 73 -0.24 22.31 -22.24
CA ASP A 73 0.19 23.41 -23.07
C ASP A 73 -0.57 24.70 -22.77
N ASN A 74 0.15 25.84 -22.83
CA ASN A 74 -0.43 27.18 -22.71
C ASN A 74 -1.33 27.38 -21.47
N LEU A 75 -0.97 26.77 -20.35
CA LEU A 75 -1.66 26.94 -19.08
C LEU A 75 -1.13 28.15 -18.30
N ALA A 76 -1.99 28.71 -17.48
CA ALA A 76 -1.65 29.70 -16.46
C ALA A 76 -2.36 29.36 -15.16
N ALA A 77 -1.64 29.40 -14.04
CA ALA A 77 -2.15 29.04 -12.73
C ALA A 77 -1.58 29.93 -11.63
N ASP A 78 -2.34 30.06 -10.55
CA ASP A 78 -1.87 30.60 -9.28
C ASP A 78 -1.48 29.44 -8.34
N THR A 79 -2.20 28.30 -8.45
CA THR A 79 -1.92 27.06 -7.73
C THR A 79 -1.97 25.86 -8.68
N VAL A 80 -1.02 24.93 -8.53
CA VAL A 80 -0.95 23.66 -9.28
C VAL A 80 -0.99 22.50 -8.33
N PHE A 81 -2.00 21.65 -8.44
CA PHE A 81 -2.06 20.37 -7.75
C PHE A 81 -1.56 19.26 -8.67
N ARG A 82 -0.61 18.48 -8.18
CA ARG A 82 -0.01 17.37 -8.93
C ARG A 82 -0.51 16.02 -8.40
N SER A 83 -0.96 15.14 -9.28
CA SER A 83 -1.15 13.72 -8.96
C SER A 83 0.20 13.04 -8.68
N PRO A 84 0.29 12.12 -7.70
CA PRO A 84 1.54 11.41 -7.39
C PRO A 84 2.18 10.70 -8.59
N GLY A 85 1.38 10.14 -9.50
CA GLY A 85 1.89 9.44 -10.70
C GLY A 85 2.56 10.32 -11.75
N ILE A 86 2.53 11.65 -11.58
CA ILE A 86 3.13 12.62 -12.52
C ILE A 86 4.38 13.19 -11.87
N ARG A 87 5.51 13.16 -12.57
CA ARG A 87 6.77 13.74 -12.07
C ARG A 87 6.64 15.25 -11.86
N PRO A 88 7.19 15.81 -10.76
CA PRO A 88 7.12 17.27 -10.50
C PRO A 88 7.99 18.11 -11.42
N ASP A 89 8.98 17.51 -12.08
CA ASP A 89 9.99 18.19 -12.89
C ASP A 89 9.71 18.15 -14.41
N ILE A 90 8.50 17.79 -14.84
CA ILE A 90 8.11 17.87 -16.25
C ILE A 90 7.96 19.33 -16.69
N GLU A 91 8.26 19.60 -17.97
CA GLU A 91 8.34 20.97 -18.49
C GLU A 91 7.04 21.78 -18.31
N GLY A 92 5.86 21.17 -18.50
CA GLY A 92 4.58 21.85 -18.28
C GLY A 92 4.41 22.37 -16.84
N ILE A 93 4.80 21.58 -15.82
CA ILE A 93 4.78 22.01 -14.41
C ILE A 93 5.84 23.09 -14.16
N ASN A 94 7.07 22.87 -14.67
CA ASN A 94 8.16 23.85 -14.52
C ASN A 94 7.80 25.20 -15.12
N ALA A 95 7.11 25.22 -16.26
CA ALA A 95 6.64 26.45 -16.90
C ALA A 95 5.66 27.23 -16.02
N LEU A 96 4.70 26.54 -15.38
CA LEU A 96 3.76 27.14 -14.43
C LEU A 96 4.44 27.67 -13.18
N VAL A 97 5.38 26.91 -12.60
CA VAL A 97 6.17 27.36 -11.44
C VAL A 97 7.02 28.58 -11.77
N ARG A 98 7.67 28.63 -12.96
CA ARG A 98 8.42 29.83 -13.42
C ARG A 98 7.52 31.05 -13.61
N GLN A 99 6.24 30.87 -13.89
CA GLN A 99 5.23 31.93 -13.94
C GLN A 99 4.74 32.37 -12.56
N GLY A 100 5.22 31.76 -11.47
CA GLY A 100 4.88 32.11 -10.10
C GLY A 100 3.78 31.23 -9.47
N ALA A 101 3.36 30.15 -10.12
CA ALA A 101 2.40 29.24 -9.54
C ALA A 101 2.98 28.44 -8.36
N THR A 102 2.19 28.25 -7.31
CA THR A 102 2.54 27.39 -6.19
C THR A 102 2.25 25.93 -6.56
N LEU A 103 3.28 25.08 -6.59
CA LEU A 103 3.13 23.63 -6.77
C LEU A 103 2.82 22.97 -5.43
N THR A 104 1.79 22.14 -5.39
CA THR A 104 1.39 21.36 -4.22
C THR A 104 0.74 20.04 -4.64
N SER A 105 0.27 19.26 -3.66
CA SER A 105 -0.51 18.05 -3.85
C SER A 105 -1.63 17.95 -2.81
N GLU A 106 -2.60 17.06 -3.04
CA GLU A 106 -3.66 16.76 -2.09
C GLU A 106 -3.07 16.36 -0.72
N MET A 107 -2.05 15.51 -0.72
CA MET A 107 -1.37 15.03 0.48
C MET A 107 -0.66 16.16 1.25
N GLU A 108 0.02 17.09 0.57
CA GLU A 108 0.68 18.22 1.23
C GLU A 108 -0.33 19.13 1.91
N VAL A 109 -1.45 19.41 1.25
CA VAL A 109 -2.54 20.20 1.84
C VAL A 109 -3.16 19.44 3.03
N PHE A 110 -3.41 18.13 2.88
CA PHE A 110 -3.91 17.31 3.98
C PHE A 110 -3.00 17.40 5.21
N ILE A 111 -1.69 17.16 5.07
CA ILE A 111 -0.74 17.22 6.20
C ILE A 111 -0.76 18.60 6.87
N SER A 112 -0.85 19.68 6.08
CA SER A 112 -0.86 21.03 6.60
C SER A 112 -2.13 21.39 7.38
N LEU A 113 -3.26 20.78 7.05
CA LEU A 113 -4.56 21.07 7.64
C LEU A 113 -4.97 20.09 8.74
N CYS A 114 -4.34 18.91 8.80
CA CYS A 114 -4.70 17.84 9.74
C CYS A 114 -4.64 18.34 11.18
N PRO A 115 -5.75 18.24 11.96
CA PRO A 115 -5.80 18.76 13.33
C PRO A 115 -5.19 17.81 14.38
N CYS A 116 -4.94 16.55 14.01
CA CYS A 116 -4.51 15.49 14.91
C CYS A 116 -3.13 14.94 14.51
N PRO A 117 -2.46 14.18 15.40
CA PRO A 117 -1.20 13.53 15.07
C PRO A 117 -1.30 12.61 13.86
N ILE A 118 -0.25 12.62 13.04
CA ILE A 118 -0.11 11.75 11.86
C ILE A 118 1.00 10.74 12.12
N ILE A 119 0.69 9.45 11.89
CA ILE A 119 1.68 8.37 11.74
C ILE A 119 1.80 8.07 10.26
N GLY A 120 2.92 8.49 9.66
CA GLY A 120 3.20 8.28 8.24
C GLY A 120 4.05 7.04 8.02
N VAL A 121 3.65 6.16 7.09
CA VAL A 121 4.38 4.92 6.80
C VAL A 121 4.85 4.90 5.35
N THR A 122 6.15 4.69 5.14
CA THR A 122 6.75 4.47 3.82
C THR A 122 7.73 3.31 3.84
N GLY A 123 8.28 2.97 2.68
CA GLY A 123 9.26 1.91 2.46
C GLY A 123 9.11 1.31 1.07
N SER A 124 9.96 0.40 0.69
CA SER A 124 9.79 -0.36 -0.56
C SER A 124 8.68 -1.38 -0.39
N ASP A 125 8.75 -2.21 0.64
CA ASP A 125 7.79 -3.27 0.95
C ASP A 125 7.20 -3.13 2.35
N GLY A 126 6.10 -3.84 2.64
CA GLY A 126 5.46 -3.88 3.95
C GLY A 126 4.62 -2.67 4.34
N LYS A 127 4.61 -1.58 3.56
CA LYS A 127 3.86 -0.35 3.86
C LYS A 127 2.41 -0.60 4.28
N THR A 128 1.64 -1.21 3.39
CA THR A 128 0.19 -1.41 3.60
C THR A 128 -0.08 -2.27 4.83
N THR A 129 0.67 -3.36 5.00
CA THR A 129 0.53 -4.25 6.16
C THR A 129 0.86 -3.51 7.45
N THR A 130 2.00 -2.81 7.51
CA THR A 130 2.40 -2.02 8.69
C THR A 130 1.39 -0.93 9.00
N THR A 131 0.92 -0.19 7.98
CA THR A 131 -0.09 0.87 8.14
C THR A 131 -1.39 0.31 8.71
N THR A 132 -1.85 -0.84 8.21
CA THR A 132 -3.09 -1.48 8.70
C THR A 132 -2.91 -2.03 10.11
N ILE A 133 -1.77 -2.67 10.44
CA ILE A 133 -1.49 -3.14 11.80
C ILE A 133 -1.50 -1.96 12.78
N ILE A 134 -0.84 -0.84 12.45
CA ILE A 134 -0.83 0.38 13.29
C ILE A 134 -2.26 0.88 13.54
N ALA A 135 -3.07 0.98 12.47
CA ALA A 135 -4.46 1.42 12.59
C ALA A 135 -5.26 0.50 13.51
N THR A 136 -5.18 -0.82 13.29
CA THR A 136 -5.87 -1.82 14.12
C THR A 136 -5.44 -1.74 15.60
N LEU A 137 -4.13 -1.57 15.86
CA LEU A 137 -3.61 -1.43 17.23
C LEU A 137 -4.19 -0.21 17.95
N LEU A 138 -4.29 0.91 17.25
CA LEU A 138 -4.84 2.15 17.80
C LEU A 138 -6.35 2.05 18.00
N GLU A 139 -7.09 1.47 17.06
CA GLU A 139 -8.54 1.23 17.18
C GLU A 139 -8.86 0.31 18.36
N GLU A 140 -8.11 -0.80 18.53
CA GLU A 140 -8.24 -1.70 19.68
C GLU A 140 -7.87 -1.04 21.00
N SER A 141 -7.07 0.04 20.96
CA SER A 141 -6.76 0.88 22.13
C SER A 141 -7.79 1.98 22.38
N GLY A 142 -8.84 2.07 21.55
CA GLY A 142 -9.95 3.02 21.71
C GLY A 142 -9.74 4.38 21.06
N TYR A 143 -8.71 4.56 20.20
CA TYR A 143 -8.56 5.80 19.44
C TYR A 143 -9.52 5.83 18.25
N CYS A 144 -9.98 7.05 17.89
CA CYS A 144 -10.62 7.30 16.61
C CYS A 144 -9.51 7.42 15.54
N VAL A 145 -9.48 6.48 14.59
CA VAL A 145 -8.41 6.37 13.59
C VAL A 145 -8.91 6.74 12.20
N HIS A 146 -8.14 7.58 11.51
CA HIS A 146 -8.37 7.91 10.10
C HIS A 146 -7.26 7.28 9.24
N LEU A 147 -7.60 6.20 8.54
CA LEU A 147 -6.70 5.44 7.69
C LEU A 147 -6.82 5.85 6.22
N GLY A 148 -5.68 6.16 5.57
CA GLY A 148 -5.69 6.51 4.14
C GLY A 148 -4.32 6.79 3.54
N GLY A 149 -4.29 7.64 2.51
CA GLY A 149 -3.07 8.01 1.79
C GLY A 149 -2.93 7.27 0.45
N ASN A 150 -1.84 6.52 0.28
CA ASN A 150 -1.63 5.69 -0.92
C ASN A 150 -2.53 4.43 -0.96
N ILE A 151 -3.30 4.20 0.08
CA ILE A 151 -4.30 3.15 0.24
C ILE A 151 -5.66 3.76 0.61
N GLY A 152 -6.73 3.02 0.34
CA GLY A 152 -8.08 3.45 0.68
C GLY A 152 -8.51 4.70 -0.11
N ARG A 153 -8.94 5.73 0.60
CA ARG A 153 -9.45 6.99 0.04
C ARG A 153 -8.60 8.19 0.47
N PRO A 154 -8.63 9.29 -0.31
CA PRO A 154 -8.02 10.55 0.12
C PRO A 154 -8.63 11.03 1.44
N LEU A 155 -7.79 11.57 2.33
CA LEU A 155 -8.21 12.02 3.66
C LEU A 155 -8.57 13.52 3.71
N LEU A 156 -8.10 14.31 2.76
CA LEU A 156 -8.34 15.75 2.72
C LEU A 156 -9.84 16.12 2.77
N PRO A 157 -10.75 15.45 2.05
CA PRO A 157 -12.18 15.79 2.11
C PRO A 157 -12.81 15.63 3.49
N ASP A 158 -12.23 14.81 4.35
CA ASP A 158 -12.75 14.53 5.70
C ASP A 158 -12.05 15.32 6.82
N VAL A 159 -11.03 16.12 6.50
CA VAL A 159 -10.17 16.78 7.52
C VAL A 159 -10.95 17.65 8.51
N ASP A 160 -12.04 18.27 8.09
CA ASP A 160 -12.91 19.08 8.97
C ASP A 160 -13.77 18.26 9.94
N ARG A 161 -13.82 16.92 9.75
CA ARG A 161 -14.50 15.97 10.66
C ARG A 161 -13.56 15.38 11.68
N MET A 162 -12.25 15.58 11.52
CA MET A 162 -11.20 15.04 12.40
C MET A 162 -11.07 15.91 13.66
N GLY A 163 -10.98 15.27 14.82
CA GLY A 163 -10.76 15.92 16.10
C GLY A 163 -9.27 15.92 16.50
N ALA A 164 -8.87 16.83 17.37
CA ALA A 164 -7.48 16.88 17.86
C ALA A 164 -7.07 15.65 18.69
N GLY A 165 -8.03 14.86 19.17
CA GLY A 165 -7.80 13.60 19.89
C GLY A 165 -7.75 12.37 19.02
N ASP A 166 -8.03 12.50 17.72
CA ASP A 166 -7.97 11.41 16.75
C ASP A 166 -6.51 11.13 16.34
N ILE A 167 -6.28 10.07 15.59
CA ILE A 167 -4.97 9.78 15.01
C ILE A 167 -5.14 9.44 13.53
N CYS A 168 -4.35 10.07 12.66
CA CYS A 168 -4.27 9.70 11.25
C CYS A 168 -3.15 8.69 11.02
N VAL A 169 -3.43 7.59 10.32
CA VAL A 169 -2.41 6.62 9.87
C VAL A 169 -2.38 6.66 8.36
N VAL A 170 -1.24 7.07 7.79
CA VAL A 170 -1.15 7.45 6.39
C VAL A 170 -0.06 6.66 5.67
N GLU A 171 -0.44 5.82 4.70
CA GLU A 171 0.55 5.24 3.80
C GLU A 171 1.03 6.28 2.79
N MET A 172 2.34 6.45 2.66
CA MET A 172 2.96 7.43 1.77
C MET A 172 3.88 6.76 0.75
N SER A 173 3.57 6.92 -0.54
CA SER A 173 4.44 6.47 -1.63
C SER A 173 5.63 7.41 -1.83
N SER A 174 6.70 6.93 -2.50
CA SER A 174 7.82 7.81 -2.90
C SER A 174 7.36 8.94 -3.81
N PHE A 175 6.36 8.70 -4.66
CA PHE A 175 5.82 9.71 -5.58
C PHE A 175 5.10 10.86 -4.85
N GLN A 176 4.36 10.54 -3.78
CA GLN A 176 3.76 11.56 -2.91
C GLN A 176 4.84 12.34 -2.18
N LEU A 177 5.85 11.66 -1.66
CA LEU A 177 6.92 12.25 -0.86
C LEU A 177 7.91 13.12 -1.66
N MET A 178 7.96 13.04 -3.01
CA MET A 178 8.91 13.84 -3.83
C MET A 178 8.83 15.36 -3.54
N THR A 179 7.65 15.88 -3.27
CA THR A 179 7.42 17.34 -3.09
C THR A 179 7.07 17.72 -1.65
N VAL A 180 6.75 16.75 -0.79
CA VAL A 180 6.40 16.99 0.61
C VAL A 180 7.54 17.66 1.37
N ARG A 181 7.19 18.74 2.11
CA ARG A 181 8.10 19.55 2.94
C ARG A 181 7.62 19.66 4.39
N GLN A 182 6.72 18.79 4.78
CA GLN A 182 6.21 18.65 6.16
C GLN A 182 6.21 17.16 6.49
N SER A 183 6.76 16.81 7.65
CA SER A 183 6.83 15.41 8.09
C SER A 183 5.74 15.10 9.12
N PRO A 184 5.20 13.86 9.16
CA PRO A 184 4.35 13.41 10.25
C PRO A 184 5.10 13.36 11.57
N GLN A 185 4.37 13.46 12.69
CA GLN A 185 4.92 13.39 14.05
C GLN A 185 5.59 12.05 14.32
N ILE A 186 5.05 10.97 13.76
CA ILE A 186 5.69 9.65 13.78
C ILE A 186 5.88 9.21 12.33
N ALA A 187 7.14 9.09 11.91
CA ALA A 187 7.52 8.59 10.59
C ALA A 187 8.00 7.15 10.71
N VAL A 188 7.49 6.25 9.87
CA VAL A 188 7.89 4.85 9.82
C VAL A 188 8.48 4.53 8.46
N VAL A 189 9.71 4.02 8.44
CA VAL A 189 10.36 3.51 7.23
C VAL A 189 10.65 2.02 7.39
N THR A 190 9.92 1.19 6.64
CA THR A 190 9.99 -0.26 6.79
C THR A 190 11.29 -0.85 6.25
N ASN A 191 11.66 -0.48 5.03
CA ASN A 191 12.87 -0.91 4.33
C ASN A 191 13.09 -0.09 3.06
N MET A 192 14.28 -0.25 2.46
CA MET A 192 14.65 0.37 1.19
C MET A 192 15.31 -0.66 0.28
N PHE A 193 14.64 -1.03 -0.80
CA PHE A 193 15.14 -1.89 -1.88
C PHE A 193 14.87 -1.23 -3.24
N PRO A 194 15.63 -1.55 -4.30
CA PRO A 194 15.39 -1.03 -5.64
C PRO A 194 13.94 -1.27 -6.08
N ASN A 195 13.23 -0.19 -6.38
CA ASN A 195 11.84 -0.21 -6.85
C ASN A 195 11.52 1.09 -7.60
N HIS A 196 10.60 1.04 -8.55
CA HIS A 196 10.14 2.22 -9.30
C HIS A 196 11.26 3.02 -10.02
N LEU A 197 12.33 2.35 -10.44
CA LEU A 197 13.44 2.96 -11.19
C LEU A 197 13.08 3.24 -12.67
N ASP A 198 11.90 2.84 -13.09
CA ASP A 198 11.24 3.24 -14.34
C ASP A 198 10.69 4.68 -14.29
N VAL A 199 10.48 5.23 -13.08
CA VAL A 199 9.96 6.59 -12.86
C VAL A 199 10.97 7.48 -12.14
N HIS A 200 11.63 6.99 -11.06
CA HIS A 200 12.74 7.70 -10.44
C HIS A 200 13.99 7.59 -11.32
N LYS A 201 14.77 8.68 -11.40
CA LYS A 201 16.00 8.73 -12.21
C LYS A 201 17.02 7.66 -11.82
N ASP A 202 17.10 7.41 -10.50
CA ASP A 202 18.01 6.44 -9.90
C ASP A 202 17.59 6.11 -8.46
N MET A 203 18.34 5.22 -7.82
CA MET A 203 18.11 4.85 -6.41
C MET A 203 18.32 6.02 -5.45
N ALA A 204 19.20 6.97 -5.77
CA ALA A 204 19.45 8.13 -4.92
C ALA A 204 18.22 9.07 -4.87
N GLU A 205 17.57 9.33 -6.01
CA GLU A 205 16.31 10.11 -6.05
C GLU A 205 15.19 9.37 -5.31
N TYR A 206 15.10 8.04 -5.44
CA TYR A 206 14.11 7.23 -4.74
C TYR A 206 14.28 7.29 -3.22
N ILE A 207 15.53 7.18 -2.73
CA ILE A 207 15.86 7.34 -1.31
C ILE A 207 15.53 8.75 -0.84
N ALA A 208 16.03 9.78 -1.54
CA ALA A 208 15.81 11.18 -1.19
C ALA A 208 14.32 11.54 -1.11
N ALA A 209 13.51 11.00 -2.03
CA ALA A 209 12.06 11.18 -1.98
C ALA A 209 11.47 10.63 -0.68
N LYS A 210 11.86 9.41 -0.26
CA LYS A 210 11.33 8.79 0.96
C LYS A 210 11.87 9.41 2.25
N GLU A 211 13.09 9.95 2.24
CA GLU A 211 13.66 10.68 3.38
C GLU A 211 12.80 11.90 3.77
N ASN A 212 12.05 12.49 2.86
CA ASN A 212 11.14 13.61 3.15
C ASN A 212 10.07 13.25 4.21
N ILE A 213 9.83 11.97 4.48
CA ILE A 213 8.90 11.57 5.54
C ILE A 213 9.39 11.98 6.94
N TYR A 214 10.69 12.14 7.15
CA TYR A 214 11.27 12.49 8.47
C TYR A 214 12.15 13.75 8.48
N LEU A 215 12.65 14.22 7.33
CA LEU A 215 13.61 15.32 7.26
C LEU A 215 13.07 16.66 7.81
N TYR A 216 11.76 16.82 7.84
CA TYR A 216 11.09 18.04 8.33
C TYR A 216 10.49 17.86 9.73
N GLN A 217 10.82 16.76 10.43
CA GLN A 217 10.42 16.52 11.82
C GLN A 217 11.08 17.54 12.78
N SER A 218 10.40 17.79 13.90
CA SER A 218 10.93 18.52 15.05
C SER A 218 11.71 17.60 15.99
N GLU A 219 12.32 18.16 17.03
CA GLU A 219 13.05 17.41 18.06
C GLU A 219 12.12 16.52 18.92
N THR A 220 10.83 16.81 18.96
CA THR A 220 9.82 16.05 19.71
C THR A 220 9.17 14.94 18.90
N ASP A 221 9.39 14.92 17.61
CA ASP A 221 8.86 13.90 16.71
C ASP A 221 9.69 12.60 16.73
N ARG A 222 9.20 11.56 16.08
CA ARG A 222 9.84 10.24 16.12
C ARG A 222 10.00 9.63 14.73
N LEU A 223 11.21 9.12 14.47
CA LEU A 223 11.49 8.24 13.34
C LEU A 223 11.56 6.80 13.84
N VAL A 224 10.75 5.92 13.26
CA VAL A 224 10.83 4.45 13.39
C VAL A 224 11.46 3.89 12.13
N THR A 225 12.58 3.17 12.26
CA THR A 225 13.33 2.72 11.09
C THR A 225 14.04 1.38 11.32
N ASN A 226 14.28 0.66 10.23
CA ASN A 226 14.85 -0.68 10.24
C ASN A 226 16.39 -0.63 10.40
N PHE A 227 16.89 -1.30 11.43
CA PHE A 227 18.33 -1.39 11.72
C PHE A 227 19.06 -2.36 10.80
N ASP A 228 18.39 -3.39 10.29
CA ASP A 228 18.99 -4.44 9.47
C ASP A 228 19.14 -4.06 8.00
N ASN A 229 18.47 -3.02 7.53
CA ASN A 229 18.51 -2.62 6.13
C ASN A 229 19.67 -1.64 5.87
N GLU A 230 20.53 -1.93 4.92
CA GLU A 230 21.76 -1.20 4.60
C GLU A 230 21.54 0.30 4.30
N VAL A 231 20.34 0.66 3.85
CA VAL A 231 20.01 2.07 3.55
C VAL A 231 19.38 2.75 4.76
N THR A 232 18.36 2.11 5.36
CA THR A 232 17.59 2.76 6.45
C THR A 232 18.38 2.91 7.74
N VAL A 233 19.42 2.11 7.98
CA VAL A 233 20.35 2.27 9.11
C VAL A 233 21.04 3.65 9.10
N HIS A 234 21.20 4.26 7.92
CA HIS A 234 21.77 5.59 7.77
C HIS A 234 20.76 6.76 7.95
N PHE A 235 19.49 6.47 8.18
CA PHE A 235 18.47 7.50 8.37
C PHE A 235 18.49 8.06 9.80
N GLY A 236 18.75 7.21 10.80
CA GLY A 236 18.80 7.63 12.19
C GLY A 236 19.72 8.82 12.45
N PRO A 237 21.00 8.81 12.00
CA PRO A 237 21.91 9.94 12.15
C PRO A 237 21.45 11.26 11.50
N LYS A 238 20.51 11.21 10.54
CA LYS A 238 19.95 12.38 9.85
C LYS A 238 18.68 12.91 10.53
N ALA A 239 18.02 12.08 11.36
CA ALA A 239 16.78 12.46 12.04
C ALA A 239 17.04 13.57 13.08
N ARG A 240 16.10 14.51 13.20
CA ARG A 240 16.15 15.57 14.20
C ARG A 240 15.53 15.15 15.53
N GLY A 241 14.49 14.31 15.46
CA GLY A 241 13.74 13.81 16.60
C GLY A 241 14.28 12.50 17.15
N HIS A 242 13.47 11.84 17.96
CA HIS A 242 13.81 10.55 18.56
C HIS A 242 13.83 9.46 17.51
N VAL A 243 14.83 8.56 17.58
CA VAL A 243 14.92 7.38 16.70
C VAL A 243 14.57 6.13 17.48
N THR A 244 13.57 5.40 17.02
CA THR A 244 13.22 4.06 17.53
C THR A 244 13.58 3.04 16.46
N TRP A 245 14.49 2.15 16.78
CA TRP A 245 14.97 1.09 15.90
C TRP A 245 14.11 -0.16 16.00
N PHE A 246 13.98 -0.88 14.91
CA PHE A 246 13.53 -2.25 14.93
C PHE A 246 14.48 -3.15 14.11
N SER A 247 14.61 -4.41 14.54
CA SER A 247 15.50 -5.38 13.93
C SER A 247 14.98 -6.81 14.07
N ARG A 248 15.10 -7.58 13.02
CA ARG A 248 14.83 -9.02 13.05
C ARG A 248 16.08 -9.85 13.31
N HIS A 249 17.26 -9.30 13.04
CA HIS A 249 18.52 -10.03 13.08
C HIS A 249 19.42 -9.65 14.25
N THR A 250 19.24 -8.44 14.79
CA THR A 250 20.13 -7.88 15.82
C THR A 250 19.34 -7.59 17.10
N LYS A 251 19.85 -8.06 18.24
CA LYS A 251 19.37 -7.64 19.56
C LYS A 251 19.74 -6.17 19.78
N LEU A 252 18.77 -5.34 20.10
CA LEU A 252 18.93 -3.91 20.33
C LEU A 252 18.93 -3.60 21.83
N GLU A 253 19.75 -2.64 22.28
CA GLU A 253 19.74 -2.13 23.66
C GLU A 253 18.50 -1.24 23.92
N ASN A 254 18.03 -0.51 22.90
CA ASN A 254 16.81 0.27 22.87
C ASN A 254 16.12 0.07 21.52
N GLY A 255 14.87 -0.39 21.53
CA GLY A 255 14.08 -0.66 20.32
C GLY A 255 13.34 -1.98 20.37
N PHE A 256 12.90 -2.43 19.20
CA PHE A 256 12.09 -3.63 19.05
C PHE A 256 12.85 -4.68 18.21
N PHE A 257 12.91 -5.91 18.67
CA PHE A 257 13.70 -6.93 17.97
C PHE A 257 13.15 -8.35 18.13
N LEU A 258 13.59 -9.22 17.22
CA LEU A 258 13.36 -10.65 17.31
C LEU A 258 14.57 -11.32 17.97
N LEU A 259 14.35 -12.10 19.02
CA LEU A 259 15.38 -12.94 19.65
C LEU A 259 14.77 -14.29 20.03
N GLU A 260 15.42 -15.39 19.62
CA GLU A 260 15.00 -16.77 19.94
C GLU A 260 13.51 -17.03 19.64
N GLY A 261 13.02 -16.52 18.50
CA GLY A 261 11.64 -16.70 18.09
C GLY A 261 10.62 -15.88 18.85
N THR A 262 11.03 -14.93 19.69
CA THR A 262 10.15 -14.02 20.44
C THR A 262 10.42 -12.57 20.02
N LEU A 263 9.37 -11.78 19.85
CA LEU A 263 9.47 -10.33 19.63
C LEU A 263 9.58 -9.65 20.99
N TRP A 264 10.58 -8.78 21.11
CA TRP A 264 10.94 -8.07 22.33
C TRP A 264 10.89 -6.56 22.14
N MET A 265 10.67 -5.85 23.23
CA MET A 265 10.96 -4.43 23.39
C MET A 265 12.06 -4.28 24.45
N ALA A 266 13.11 -3.52 24.13
CA ALA A 266 14.09 -3.05 25.12
C ALA A 266 14.01 -1.52 25.23
N LYS A 267 13.97 -1.03 26.47
CA LYS A 267 13.94 0.39 26.78
C LYS A 267 14.58 0.64 28.14
N ASP A 268 15.55 1.56 28.19
CA ASP A 268 16.21 2.00 29.42
C ASP A 268 16.73 0.83 30.28
N GLY A 269 17.27 -0.19 29.64
CA GLY A 269 17.82 -1.41 30.27
C GLY A 269 16.75 -2.44 30.71
N VAL A 270 15.49 -2.21 30.40
CA VAL A 270 14.39 -3.16 30.68
C VAL A 270 13.99 -3.85 29.39
N GLU A 271 14.01 -5.19 29.38
CA GLU A 271 13.55 -6.00 28.27
C GLU A 271 12.17 -6.59 28.59
N THR A 272 11.23 -6.44 27.66
CA THR A 272 9.85 -6.94 27.76
C THR A 272 9.56 -7.87 26.60
N ALA A 273 9.24 -9.13 26.88
CA ALA A 273 8.77 -10.08 25.89
C ALA A 273 7.34 -9.70 25.44
N ILE A 274 7.12 -9.58 24.13
CA ILE A 274 5.81 -9.21 23.57
C ILE A 274 5.04 -10.47 23.16
N ILE A 275 5.51 -11.21 22.15
CA ILE A 275 4.81 -12.36 21.58
C ILE A 275 5.81 -13.32 20.93
N ARG A 276 5.53 -14.62 20.93
CA ARG A 276 6.29 -15.59 20.14
C ARG A 276 5.89 -15.48 18.67
N ARG A 277 6.84 -15.65 17.76
CA ARG A 277 6.59 -15.68 16.32
C ARG A 277 5.54 -16.75 15.95
N SER A 278 5.57 -17.91 16.60
CA SER A 278 4.61 -19.00 16.38
C SER A 278 3.16 -18.61 16.68
N ASP A 279 2.95 -17.61 17.51
CA ASP A 279 1.62 -17.18 17.97
C ASP A 279 1.07 -16.01 17.10
N ILE A 280 1.89 -15.52 16.16
CA ILE A 280 1.47 -14.50 15.18
C ILE A 280 0.66 -15.20 14.08
N LYS A 281 -0.57 -14.72 13.88
CA LYS A 281 -1.50 -15.32 12.92
C LYS A 281 -1.11 -15.04 11.46
N LEU A 282 -0.57 -13.86 11.16
CA LEU A 282 -0.17 -13.49 9.81
C LEU A 282 1.11 -14.22 9.40
N PRO A 283 1.08 -15.11 8.39
CA PRO A 283 2.23 -15.92 8.00
C PRO A 283 3.35 -15.08 7.36
N GLY A 284 4.55 -15.66 7.33
CA GLY A 284 5.73 -15.11 6.66
C GLY A 284 6.65 -14.31 7.57
N ILE A 285 7.96 -14.58 7.44
CA ILE A 285 9.00 -13.96 8.27
C ILE A 285 9.08 -12.43 8.07
N HIS A 286 8.76 -11.92 6.88
CA HIS A 286 8.72 -10.49 6.59
C HIS A 286 7.62 -9.76 7.39
N ASN A 287 6.57 -10.46 7.85
CA ASN A 287 5.56 -9.86 8.71
C ASN A 287 6.04 -9.62 10.13
N VAL A 288 7.10 -10.30 10.57
CA VAL A 288 7.78 -9.96 11.83
C VAL A 288 8.31 -8.53 11.78
N ASP A 289 8.93 -8.12 10.66
CA ASP A 289 9.41 -6.74 10.46
C ASP A 289 8.25 -5.74 10.51
N ASN A 290 7.10 -6.07 9.89
CA ASN A 290 5.91 -5.24 9.89
C ASN A 290 5.34 -5.06 11.32
N TYR A 291 5.32 -6.13 12.13
CA TYR A 291 4.88 -6.04 13.54
C TYR A 291 5.87 -5.26 14.40
N LEU A 292 7.18 -5.50 14.26
CA LEU A 292 8.20 -4.76 15.00
C LEU A 292 8.11 -3.25 14.70
N ALA A 293 7.93 -2.87 13.42
CA ALA A 293 7.71 -1.49 13.01
C ALA A 293 6.42 -0.90 13.59
N ALA A 294 5.32 -1.67 13.58
CA ALA A 294 4.04 -1.21 14.11
C ALA A 294 4.05 -1.04 15.63
N PHE A 295 4.68 -1.96 16.37
CA PHE A 295 4.85 -1.84 17.83
C PHE A 295 5.70 -0.63 18.17
N ALA A 296 6.82 -0.42 17.44
CA ALA A 296 7.68 0.75 17.62
C ALA A 296 6.95 2.07 17.32
N ALA A 297 6.08 2.10 16.31
CA ALA A 297 5.27 3.27 15.97
C ALA A 297 4.21 3.59 17.02
N THR A 298 3.69 2.57 17.69
CA THR A 298 2.61 2.70 18.67
C THR A 298 3.09 2.65 20.13
N GLU A 299 4.41 2.65 20.35
CA GLU A 299 4.99 2.75 21.68
C GLU A 299 4.51 3.99 22.42
N GLY A 300 4.03 3.80 23.66
CA GLY A 300 3.47 4.86 24.49
C GLY A 300 2.00 5.19 24.20
N LEU A 301 1.43 4.66 23.10
CA LEU A 301 0.01 4.80 22.75
C LEU A 301 -0.76 3.50 23.00
N VAL A 302 -0.13 2.36 22.81
CA VAL A 302 -0.73 1.02 22.88
C VAL A 302 0.00 0.17 23.91
N SER A 303 -0.75 -0.63 24.70
CA SER A 303 -0.16 -1.52 25.67
C SER A 303 0.35 -2.82 25.05
N PRO A 304 1.34 -3.50 25.67
CA PRO A 304 1.84 -4.79 25.20
C PRO A 304 0.75 -5.90 25.13
N GLU A 305 -0.30 -5.80 25.93
CA GLU A 305 -1.45 -6.73 25.87
C GLU A 305 -2.21 -6.61 24.56
N ILE A 306 -2.43 -5.36 24.10
CA ILE A 306 -3.11 -5.11 22.82
C ILE A 306 -2.19 -5.50 21.66
N TRP A 307 -0.86 -5.25 21.75
CA TRP A 307 0.09 -5.75 20.74
C TRP A 307 -0.03 -7.27 20.57
N ARG A 308 -0.06 -8.03 21.68
CA ARG A 308 -0.23 -9.51 21.65
C ARG A 308 -1.56 -9.90 21.03
N LYS A 309 -2.66 -9.29 21.49
CA LYS A 309 -4.00 -9.57 20.98
C LYS A 309 -4.06 -9.40 19.48
N VAL A 310 -3.69 -8.21 18.97
CA VAL A 310 -3.74 -7.92 17.54
C VAL A 310 -2.83 -8.85 16.74
N ALA A 311 -1.61 -9.12 17.20
CA ALA A 311 -0.70 -10.03 16.49
C ALA A 311 -1.24 -11.46 16.39
N SER A 312 -1.98 -11.94 17.39
CA SER A 312 -2.58 -13.29 17.39
C SER A 312 -3.92 -13.37 16.63
N GLU A 313 -4.59 -12.25 16.35
CA GLU A 313 -5.92 -12.23 15.75
C GLU A 313 -5.93 -11.63 14.32
N PHE A 314 -5.01 -10.71 14.00
CA PHE A 314 -4.98 -10.01 12.72
C PHE A 314 -4.70 -10.95 11.55
N GLY A 315 -5.72 -11.15 10.71
CA GLY A 315 -5.69 -12.09 9.57
C GLY A 315 -5.07 -11.56 8.30
N GLY A 316 -4.53 -10.33 8.29
CA GLY A 316 -3.94 -9.69 7.11
C GLY A 316 -4.75 -8.52 6.58
N VAL A 317 -4.24 -7.93 5.52
CA VAL A 317 -4.90 -6.86 4.77
C VAL A 317 -5.85 -7.49 3.77
N GLU A 318 -7.05 -6.94 3.61
CA GLU A 318 -8.02 -7.45 2.65
C GLU A 318 -7.38 -7.64 1.26
N HIS A 319 -7.58 -8.81 0.68
CA HIS A 319 -7.00 -9.26 -0.60
C HIS A 319 -5.47 -9.38 -0.66
N ARG A 320 -4.75 -9.30 0.47
CA ARG A 320 -3.28 -9.47 0.53
C ARG A 320 -2.91 -10.53 1.55
N ILE A 321 -2.76 -11.77 1.10
CA ILE A 321 -2.52 -12.95 1.95
C ILE A 321 -3.50 -12.95 3.14
N GLU A 322 -4.72 -12.50 2.88
CA GLU A 322 -5.78 -12.38 3.84
C GLU A 322 -6.26 -13.77 4.25
N PHE A 323 -6.16 -14.11 5.52
CA PHE A 323 -6.77 -15.34 6.02
C PHE A 323 -8.29 -15.24 5.95
N VAL A 324 -8.92 -16.16 5.22
CA VAL A 324 -10.37 -16.19 5.04
C VAL A 324 -11.04 -17.04 6.09
N ARG A 325 -10.66 -18.32 6.17
CA ARG A 325 -11.13 -19.25 7.21
C ARG A 325 -10.31 -20.53 7.21
N ASP A 326 -10.42 -21.28 8.29
CA ASP A 326 -10.10 -22.71 8.33
C ASP A 326 -11.40 -23.52 8.07
N LEU A 327 -11.31 -24.49 7.19
CA LEU A 327 -12.39 -25.43 6.90
C LEU A 327 -11.86 -26.85 6.94
N ASN A 328 -12.24 -27.61 7.99
CA ASN A 328 -11.80 -28.99 8.20
C ASN A 328 -10.26 -29.15 8.24
N GLY A 329 -9.56 -28.20 8.85
CA GLY A 329 -8.11 -28.19 8.93
C GLY A 329 -7.40 -27.70 7.68
N VAL A 330 -8.13 -27.18 6.69
CA VAL A 330 -7.58 -26.52 5.48
C VAL A 330 -7.67 -25.01 5.65
N ALA A 331 -6.54 -24.32 5.56
CA ALA A 331 -6.47 -22.86 5.69
C ALA A 331 -6.59 -22.17 4.32
N TYR A 332 -7.58 -21.27 4.18
CA TYR A 332 -7.83 -20.53 2.93
C TYR A 332 -7.32 -19.10 3.03
N TYR A 333 -6.53 -18.68 2.02
CA TYR A 333 -5.95 -17.33 1.92
C TYR A 333 -6.33 -16.63 0.61
N ASN A 334 -6.67 -15.35 0.72
CA ASN A 334 -7.00 -14.47 -0.38
C ASN A 334 -5.86 -13.49 -0.65
N ASP A 335 -5.17 -13.65 -1.78
CA ASP A 335 -4.12 -12.73 -2.26
C ASP A 335 -4.49 -12.20 -3.65
N SER A 336 -5.78 -11.88 -3.85
CA SER A 336 -6.31 -11.41 -5.13
C SER A 336 -5.62 -10.16 -5.67
N ILE A 337 -4.96 -9.36 -4.83
CA ILE A 337 -4.18 -8.18 -5.22
C ILE A 337 -2.87 -8.54 -5.95
N ALA A 338 -2.41 -9.80 -5.87
CA ALA A 338 -1.22 -10.28 -6.55
C ALA A 338 -1.44 -10.41 -8.07
N SER A 339 -1.53 -9.27 -8.75
CA SER A 339 -1.82 -9.17 -10.18
C SER A 339 -0.57 -9.13 -11.07
N SER A 340 0.54 -9.71 -10.59
CA SER A 340 1.79 -9.90 -11.34
C SER A 340 2.56 -11.11 -10.79
N PRO A 341 3.41 -11.76 -11.61
CA PRO A 341 4.24 -12.90 -11.21
C PRO A 341 5.05 -12.65 -9.94
N THR A 342 5.75 -11.52 -9.85
CA THR A 342 6.60 -11.16 -8.69
C THR A 342 5.81 -11.07 -7.38
N ARG A 343 4.56 -10.63 -7.40
CA ARG A 343 3.71 -10.58 -6.21
C ARG A 343 3.25 -11.97 -5.78
N THR A 344 2.88 -12.83 -6.72
CA THR A 344 2.52 -14.22 -6.41
C THR A 344 3.73 -14.99 -5.86
N ILE A 345 4.92 -14.77 -6.39
CA ILE A 345 6.17 -15.34 -5.85
C ILE A 345 6.32 -14.93 -4.36
N ALA A 346 6.19 -13.64 -4.05
CA ALA A 346 6.26 -13.17 -2.67
C ALA A 346 5.16 -13.78 -1.78
N GLY A 347 3.96 -13.98 -2.32
CA GLY A 347 2.87 -14.69 -1.65
C GLY A 347 3.21 -16.14 -1.33
N LEU A 348 3.73 -16.88 -2.30
CA LEU A 348 4.15 -18.28 -2.14
C LEU A 348 5.28 -18.42 -1.09
N GLN A 349 6.23 -17.49 -1.08
CA GLN A 349 7.34 -17.46 -0.12
C GLN A 349 6.91 -17.15 1.32
N SER A 350 5.64 -16.78 1.55
CA SER A 350 5.10 -16.54 2.88
C SER A 350 4.75 -17.82 3.65
N PHE A 351 4.76 -18.96 2.97
CA PHE A 351 4.41 -20.26 3.56
C PHE A 351 5.63 -21.17 3.64
N ASP A 352 5.76 -21.87 4.77
CA ASP A 352 6.87 -22.82 5.02
C ASP A 352 6.59 -24.20 4.41
N GLN A 353 5.36 -24.43 3.87
CA GLN A 353 4.93 -25.67 3.22
C GLN A 353 4.51 -25.43 1.78
N LYS A 354 4.40 -26.51 0.98
CA LYS A 354 3.80 -26.44 -0.35
C LYS A 354 2.31 -26.14 -0.23
N VAL A 355 1.81 -25.26 -1.11
CA VAL A 355 0.42 -24.81 -1.11
C VAL A 355 -0.36 -25.35 -2.30
N ILE A 356 -1.68 -25.25 -2.26
CA ILE A 356 -2.57 -25.38 -3.41
C ILE A 356 -2.80 -23.95 -3.93
N LEU A 357 -2.36 -23.70 -5.17
CA LEU A 357 -2.39 -22.35 -5.76
C LEU A 357 -3.53 -22.24 -6.79
N ILE A 358 -4.37 -21.22 -6.63
CA ILE A 358 -5.30 -20.78 -7.69
C ILE A 358 -4.68 -19.59 -8.39
N ALA A 359 -4.41 -19.71 -9.72
CA ALA A 359 -3.78 -18.68 -10.52
C ALA A 359 -4.42 -18.50 -11.90
N GLY A 360 -4.03 -17.41 -12.58
CA GLY A 360 -4.53 -17.04 -13.90
C GLY A 360 -5.44 -15.81 -13.89
N GLY A 361 -5.83 -15.39 -15.08
CA GLY A 361 -6.62 -14.18 -15.32
C GLY A 361 -6.26 -13.47 -16.61
N TYR A 362 -6.42 -12.14 -16.66
CA TYR A 362 -6.15 -11.31 -17.83
C TYR A 362 -4.65 -11.12 -18.09
N ASP A 363 -4.22 -11.29 -19.33
CA ASP A 363 -2.81 -11.16 -19.75
C ASP A 363 -2.39 -9.69 -19.92
N LYS A 364 -1.55 -9.20 -18.99
CA LYS A 364 -0.87 -7.90 -19.12
C LYS A 364 0.40 -7.96 -19.96
N GLN A 365 0.68 -9.08 -20.62
CA GLN A 365 1.89 -9.36 -21.38
C GLN A 365 3.18 -9.30 -20.53
N ILE A 366 3.06 -9.62 -19.24
CA ILE A 366 4.19 -9.75 -18.31
C ILE A 366 4.77 -11.18 -18.47
N PRO A 367 6.10 -11.35 -18.55
CA PRO A 367 6.73 -12.68 -18.59
C PRO A 367 6.46 -13.47 -17.32
N PHE A 368 6.26 -14.80 -17.45
CA PHE A 368 6.05 -15.71 -16.32
C PHE A 368 7.28 -16.57 -15.99
N ASP A 369 8.43 -16.33 -16.64
CA ASP A 369 9.60 -17.21 -16.60
C ASP A 369 10.08 -17.52 -15.17
N THR A 370 10.15 -16.52 -14.30
CA THR A 370 10.54 -16.69 -12.88
C THR A 370 9.46 -17.33 -12.01
N LEU A 371 8.20 -17.30 -12.43
CA LEU A 371 7.07 -17.85 -11.68
C LEU A 371 7.04 -19.38 -11.78
N GLY A 372 7.40 -19.94 -12.92
CA GLY A 372 7.36 -21.38 -13.17
C GLY A 372 8.25 -22.16 -12.18
N GLU A 373 9.48 -21.71 -11.96
CA GLU A 373 10.42 -22.31 -11.01
C GLU A 373 9.88 -22.27 -9.56
N GLU A 374 9.37 -21.12 -9.12
CA GLU A 374 8.81 -20.98 -7.78
C GLU A 374 7.54 -21.83 -7.57
N ILE A 375 6.70 -21.99 -8.61
CA ILE A 375 5.56 -22.89 -8.56
C ILE A 375 6.03 -24.33 -8.39
N ASN A 376 6.98 -24.81 -9.17
CA ASN A 376 7.54 -26.17 -9.05
C ASN A 376 8.11 -26.45 -7.65
N LEU A 377 8.72 -25.44 -7.03
CA LEU A 377 9.29 -25.54 -5.69
C LEU A 377 8.23 -25.55 -4.58
N ARG A 378 7.20 -24.70 -4.68
CA ARG A 378 6.33 -24.31 -3.55
C ARG A 378 4.87 -24.72 -3.69
N VAL A 379 4.46 -25.26 -4.82
CA VAL A 379 3.07 -25.65 -5.07
C VAL A 379 2.98 -27.18 -5.17
N LYS A 380 1.97 -27.78 -4.54
CA LYS A 380 1.68 -29.21 -4.67
C LYS A 380 0.55 -29.47 -5.67
N HIS A 381 -0.38 -28.53 -5.81
CA HIS A 381 -1.47 -28.59 -6.79
C HIS A 381 -1.74 -27.19 -7.35
N LEU A 382 -1.67 -27.04 -8.67
CA LEU A 382 -1.88 -25.77 -9.38
C LEU A 382 -3.21 -25.81 -10.10
N VAL A 383 -4.11 -24.90 -9.72
CA VAL A 383 -5.40 -24.74 -10.37
C VAL A 383 -5.39 -23.44 -11.17
N LEU A 384 -5.66 -23.54 -12.46
CA LEU A 384 -5.58 -22.44 -13.41
C LEU A 384 -6.95 -22.10 -14.01
N SER A 385 -7.23 -20.80 -14.18
CA SER A 385 -8.40 -20.34 -14.94
C SER A 385 -8.14 -18.98 -15.62
N GLY A 386 -9.00 -18.62 -16.59
CA GLY A 386 -8.90 -17.36 -17.32
C GLY A 386 -7.89 -17.39 -18.48
N HIS A 387 -7.72 -16.23 -19.13
CA HIS A 387 -7.00 -16.13 -20.42
C HIS A 387 -5.53 -16.58 -20.37
N THR A 388 -4.88 -16.53 -19.21
CA THR A 388 -3.45 -16.90 -19.06
C THR A 388 -3.23 -18.34 -18.62
N ALA A 389 -4.27 -19.14 -18.40
CA ALA A 389 -4.17 -20.49 -17.85
C ALA A 389 -3.15 -21.36 -18.60
N GLU A 390 -3.30 -21.52 -19.92
CA GLU A 390 -2.40 -22.32 -20.75
C GLU A 390 -0.97 -21.74 -20.83
N LYS A 391 -0.85 -20.40 -20.78
CA LYS A 391 0.45 -19.73 -20.80
C LYS A 391 1.24 -19.99 -19.51
N ILE A 392 0.56 -19.94 -18.36
CA ILE A 392 1.18 -20.26 -17.06
C ILE A 392 1.54 -21.74 -17.02
N LYS A 393 0.65 -22.63 -17.44
CA LYS A 393 0.89 -24.07 -17.53
C LYS A 393 2.16 -24.38 -18.34
N ALA A 394 2.24 -23.86 -19.56
CA ALA A 394 3.40 -24.06 -20.42
C ALA A 394 4.71 -23.52 -19.79
N CYS A 395 4.64 -22.40 -19.08
CA CYS A 395 5.78 -21.83 -18.39
C CYS A 395 6.24 -22.73 -17.23
N VAL A 396 5.32 -23.29 -16.44
CA VAL A 396 5.61 -24.20 -15.32
C VAL A 396 6.22 -25.51 -15.83
N GLU A 397 5.66 -26.08 -16.90
CA GLU A 397 6.15 -27.33 -17.52
C GLU A 397 7.54 -27.16 -18.15
N ALA A 398 7.90 -25.96 -18.61
CA ALA A 398 9.21 -25.66 -19.19
C ALA A 398 10.26 -25.20 -18.16
N ALA A 399 9.86 -24.88 -16.93
CA ALA A 399 10.74 -24.33 -15.92
C ALA A 399 11.61 -25.39 -15.23
N PRO A 400 12.77 -24.99 -14.65
CA PRO A 400 13.57 -25.88 -13.82
C PRO A 400 12.76 -26.55 -12.71
N GLY A 401 13.00 -27.83 -12.45
CA GLY A 401 12.32 -28.63 -11.43
C GLY A 401 10.96 -29.22 -11.84
N ALA A 402 10.51 -29.01 -13.07
CA ALA A 402 9.21 -29.53 -13.54
C ALA A 402 9.10 -31.06 -13.46
N GLU A 403 10.18 -31.78 -13.87
CA GLU A 403 10.19 -33.26 -13.85
C GLU A 403 10.22 -33.84 -12.43
N GLU A 404 10.74 -33.09 -11.45
CA GLU A 404 10.93 -33.53 -10.07
C GLU A 404 9.80 -33.06 -9.13
N SER A 405 8.98 -32.08 -9.56
CA SER A 405 8.04 -31.36 -8.68
C SER A 405 6.83 -32.19 -8.22
N LEU A 406 6.48 -33.28 -8.91
CA LEU A 406 5.22 -34.04 -8.71
C LEU A 406 3.98 -33.13 -8.67
N LEU A 407 4.04 -32.00 -9.36
CA LEU A 407 3.00 -30.97 -9.37
C LEU A 407 1.80 -31.45 -10.19
N GLU A 408 0.63 -31.46 -9.60
CA GLU A 408 -0.61 -31.66 -10.33
C GLU A 408 -1.13 -30.33 -10.87
N ILE A 409 -1.53 -30.29 -12.16
CA ILE A 409 -2.05 -29.08 -12.81
C ILE A 409 -3.44 -29.34 -13.33
N GLU A 410 -4.43 -28.59 -12.86
CA GLU A 410 -5.81 -28.60 -13.32
C GLU A 410 -6.19 -27.27 -13.97
N VAL A 411 -6.67 -27.28 -15.22
CA VAL A 411 -7.17 -26.09 -15.93
C VAL A 411 -8.69 -26.11 -15.89
N CYS A 412 -9.29 -25.06 -15.37
CA CYS A 412 -10.72 -24.92 -15.16
C CYS A 412 -11.32 -23.89 -16.13
N GLU A 413 -12.58 -24.09 -16.50
CA GLU A 413 -13.32 -23.24 -17.44
C GLU A 413 -13.57 -21.83 -16.84
N ASP A 414 -13.90 -21.77 -15.56
CA ASP A 414 -14.21 -20.52 -14.85
C ASP A 414 -13.62 -20.47 -13.43
N PHE A 415 -13.73 -19.30 -12.80
CA PHE A 415 -13.19 -19.04 -11.48
C PHE A 415 -13.86 -19.88 -10.38
N ALA A 416 -15.17 -20.09 -10.44
CA ALA A 416 -15.89 -20.87 -9.42
C ALA A 416 -15.48 -22.35 -9.46
N SER A 417 -15.34 -22.90 -10.67
CA SER A 417 -14.82 -24.25 -10.89
C SER A 417 -13.39 -24.40 -10.39
N ALA A 418 -12.54 -23.38 -10.57
CA ALA A 418 -11.18 -23.38 -10.05
C ALA A 418 -11.15 -23.40 -8.51
N VAL A 419 -11.98 -22.61 -7.85
CA VAL A 419 -12.08 -22.61 -6.37
C VAL A 419 -12.58 -23.99 -5.86
N ALA A 420 -13.58 -24.58 -6.54
CA ALA A 420 -14.08 -25.91 -6.21
C ALA A 420 -13.03 -27.01 -6.44
N ALA A 421 -12.22 -26.92 -7.52
CA ALA A 421 -11.13 -27.83 -7.81
C ALA A 421 -10.05 -27.79 -6.71
N ALA A 422 -9.63 -26.59 -6.32
CA ALA A 422 -8.66 -26.39 -5.23
C ALA A 422 -9.18 -26.98 -3.89
N HIS A 423 -10.48 -26.82 -3.60
CA HIS A 423 -11.10 -27.43 -2.43
C HIS A 423 -11.06 -28.96 -2.48
N ARG A 424 -11.38 -29.58 -3.63
CA ARG A 424 -11.34 -31.05 -3.79
C ARG A 424 -9.94 -31.63 -3.64
N ALA A 425 -8.91 -30.88 -4.03
CA ALA A 425 -7.52 -31.29 -3.93
C ALA A 425 -6.92 -31.12 -2.54
N ALA A 426 -7.62 -30.43 -1.63
CA ALA A 426 -7.12 -30.10 -0.32
C ALA A 426 -7.40 -31.19 0.71
N GLU A 427 -6.40 -31.45 1.56
CA GLU A 427 -6.44 -32.35 2.71
C GLU A 427 -6.18 -31.59 4.00
N GLU A 428 -6.50 -32.20 5.17
CA GLU A 428 -6.22 -31.61 6.47
C GLU A 428 -4.74 -31.21 6.61
N GLY A 429 -4.47 -29.98 7.03
CA GLY A 429 -3.15 -29.38 7.14
C GLY A 429 -2.72 -28.57 5.93
N ASP A 430 -3.50 -28.57 4.83
CA ASP A 430 -3.15 -27.81 3.63
C ASP A 430 -3.47 -26.33 3.72
N VAL A 431 -2.79 -25.60 2.84
CA VAL A 431 -3.06 -24.20 2.55
C VAL A 431 -3.56 -24.08 1.11
N VAL A 432 -4.74 -23.48 0.93
CA VAL A 432 -5.27 -23.03 -0.37
C VAL A 432 -5.13 -21.53 -0.47
N ILE A 433 -4.44 -21.05 -1.51
CA ILE A 433 -4.24 -19.62 -1.75
C ILE A 433 -4.72 -19.20 -3.13
N LEU A 434 -5.55 -18.16 -3.19
CA LEU A 434 -5.78 -17.39 -4.40
C LEU A 434 -4.66 -16.37 -4.55
N SER A 435 -3.69 -16.59 -5.43
CA SER A 435 -2.63 -15.61 -5.78
C SER A 435 -2.42 -15.62 -7.29
N PRO A 436 -3.19 -14.81 -8.03
CA PRO A 436 -3.49 -15.02 -9.45
C PRO A 436 -2.34 -14.79 -10.42
N ALA A 437 -1.28 -14.07 -10.06
CA ALA A 437 -0.20 -13.59 -10.94
C ALA A 437 -0.68 -12.69 -12.10
N CYS A 438 -1.97 -12.46 -12.23
CA CYS A 438 -2.63 -11.80 -13.37
C CYS A 438 -3.66 -10.77 -12.89
N ALA A 439 -3.96 -9.79 -13.76
CA ALA A 439 -5.13 -8.95 -13.56
C ALA A 439 -6.43 -9.76 -13.64
N SER A 440 -7.54 -9.14 -13.27
CA SER A 440 -8.84 -9.81 -13.16
C SER A 440 -9.81 -9.48 -14.30
N PHE A 441 -9.40 -8.63 -15.24
CA PHE A 441 -10.30 -7.97 -16.21
C PHE A 441 -10.95 -8.90 -17.25
N ASP A 442 -10.56 -10.17 -17.27
CA ASP A 442 -11.18 -11.20 -18.11
C ASP A 442 -12.50 -11.75 -17.52
N GLN A 443 -12.62 -11.80 -16.18
CA GLN A 443 -13.80 -12.35 -15.51
C GLN A 443 -14.40 -11.39 -14.46
N PHE A 444 -13.69 -10.33 -14.04
CA PHE A 444 -14.09 -9.39 -12.99
C PHE A 444 -13.74 -7.95 -13.35
N LYS A 445 -14.45 -6.96 -12.81
CA LYS A 445 -14.13 -5.54 -13.00
C LYS A 445 -12.77 -5.16 -12.42
N ASN A 446 -12.38 -5.79 -11.30
CA ASN A 446 -11.14 -5.51 -10.59
C ASN A 446 -10.77 -6.66 -9.64
N PHE A 447 -9.59 -6.56 -9.02
CA PHE A 447 -9.10 -7.56 -8.07
C PHE A 447 -9.95 -7.66 -6.78
N ASP A 448 -10.59 -6.57 -6.38
CA ASP A 448 -11.45 -6.50 -5.19
C ASP A 448 -12.70 -7.40 -5.38
N GLU A 449 -13.37 -7.28 -6.53
CA GLU A 449 -14.51 -8.14 -6.88
C GLU A 449 -14.11 -9.63 -6.95
N ARG A 450 -12.95 -9.94 -7.55
CA ARG A 450 -12.40 -11.30 -7.59
C ARG A 450 -12.15 -11.83 -6.18
N GLY A 451 -11.51 -11.04 -5.32
CA GLY A 451 -11.22 -11.43 -3.95
C GLY A 451 -12.46 -11.60 -3.09
N LYS A 452 -13.47 -10.73 -3.23
CA LYS A 452 -14.76 -10.87 -2.56
C LYS A 452 -15.52 -12.11 -3.02
N THR A 453 -15.46 -12.41 -4.32
CA THR A 453 -16.05 -13.64 -4.88
C THR A 453 -15.36 -14.88 -4.34
N PHE A 454 -14.03 -14.89 -4.24
CA PHE A 454 -13.29 -15.98 -3.61
C PHE A 454 -13.74 -16.21 -2.17
N LYS A 455 -13.77 -15.14 -1.36
CA LYS A 455 -14.22 -15.23 0.04
C LYS A 455 -15.64 -15.80 0.13
N ARG A 456 -16.56 -15.29 -0.68
CA ARG A 456 -17.94 -15.81 -0.71
C ARG A 456 -17.99 -17.29 -1.05
N LEU A 457 -17.32 -17.74 -2.12
CA LEU A 457 -17.28 -19.15 -2.49
C LEU A 457 -16.70 -20.03 -1.39
N VAL A 458 -15.61 -19.61 -0.75
CA VAL A 458 -15.01 -20.32 0.39
C VAL A 458 -15.97 -20.39 1.58
N TRP A 459 -16.79 -19.36 1.84
CA TRP A 459 -17.77 -19.37 2.94
C TRP A 459 -19.01 -20.22 2.62
N GLU A 460 -19.34 -20.43 1.35
CA GLU A 460 -20.47 -21.24 0.90
C GLU A 460 -20.16 -22.75 0.87
N MET A 461 -18.89 -23.18 1.04
CA MET A 461 -18.47 -24.59 1.20
C MET A 461 -18.79 -25.07 2.61
#